data_d097228550c913158400fb48944a5aed
#
_entry.id   d097228550c913158400fb48944a5aed
#
_cell.length_a   1.000
_cell.length_b   1.000
_cell.length_c   1.000
_cell.angle_alpha   90.00
_cell.angle_beta   90.00
_cell.angle_gamma   90.00
#
_symmetry.space_group_name_H-M   'P 1'
#
loop_
_entity.id
_entity.type
_entity.pdbx_description
1 polymer ?
#
loop_
_entity_poly.entity_id
_entity_poly.type
_entity_poly.pdbx_seq_one_letter_code
_entity_poly.pdbx_strand_id
1 'polypeptide(L)'
;VAHTPLNAAAAVLALALAAPAAQATEGDAIAGMIAQDMTFEAPRVAPVAEPPAAVALPAARPAAPRAAPAPADGYPVDLLIALANDAVYTDDPYPKGQRADPRMIKLQVLLDRAHASPGVIDGINGGNVSKAVAAFEMMVGHHVDGVMDAELWAKLEATSAEPVLAPYVITEKDVAGPFVPVMPDDYAEQALLPGSSYRDPVEMLAERFHMDETFLRRLNPGVDFFVAGSEIMVANPGRKQTVKVASIVADKGRKQLLGYDATGRLVVAYPATIGSADLPSPTGVHAVKAIAINPEYWYRPKVNFQQGNNTKALRLPPGPNAPVGAVWIGLDKPTYGLHGTPEPSRIDKTNSHGCVRLTNWDADELAHLVAPGVPVDFREPELPAQTAETEPLVTGTTPARTVPY
;
A
#
# COMPACT_ATOMS: atom_id res chain seq x y z
N VAL A 1 79.59 -40.91 21.82
CA VAL A 1 78.38 -41.23 22.57
C VAL A 1 77.22 -41.09 21.61
N ALA A 2 76.74 -42.23 21.12
CA ALA A 2 75.64 -42.36 20.16
C ALA A 2 74.31 -42.45 20.90
N HIS A 3 73.31 -41.78 20.39
CA HIS A 3 71.93 -42.07 20.70
C HIS A 3 71.12 -42.21 19.40
N THR A 4 70.66 -43.43 19.16
CA THR A 4 69.70 -43.78 18.13
C THR A 4 68.31 -43.36 18.51
N PRO A 5 67.47 -42.87 17.54
CA PRO A 5 66.06 -42.62 17.81
C PRO A 5 65.20 -43.87 17.54
N LEU A 6 64.22 -44.05 18.40
CA LEU A 6 63.15 -45.07 18.34
C LEU A 6 62.08 -44.63 17.33
N ASN A 7 61.78 -45.52 16.37
CA ASN A 7 60.62 -45.36 15.51
C ASN A 7 59.34 -45.77 16.28
N ALA A 8 58.38 -44.87 16.35
CA ALA A 8 57.00 -45.12 16.76
C ALA A 8 56.08 -45.03 15.54
N ALA A 9 55.55 -46.16 15.11
CA ALA A 9 54.54 -46.27 14.10
C ALA A 9 53.19 -45.76 14.66
N ALA A 10 52.66 -44.67 14.12
CA ALA A 10 51.32 -44.23 14.44
C ALA A 10 50.32 -44.94 13.52
N ALA A 11 49.41 -45.73 14.08
CA ALA A 11 48.26 -46.30 13.40
C ALA A 11 47.23 -45.21 13.20
N VAL A 12 46.89 -44.90 11.95
CA VAL A 12 45.80 -43.98 11.61
C VAL A 12 44.49 -44.78 11.66
N LEU A 13 43.70 -44.49 12.69
CA LEU A 13 42.33 -44.97 12.82
C LEU A 13 41.43 -44.04 12.01
N ALA A 14 40.94 -44.47 10.85
CA ALA A 14 39.96 -43.75 10.05
C ALA A 14 38.60 -43.84 10.73
N LEU A 15 38.19 -42.73 11.39
CA LEU A 15 36.84 -42.55 11.92
C LEU A 15 35.95 -42.06 10.76
N ALA A 16 35.07 -42.93 10.26
CA ALA A 16 34.02 -42.53 9.31
C ALA A 16 32.99 -41.69 10.06
N LEU A 17 33.06 -40.40 9.91
CA LEU A 17 31.99 -39.48 10.32
C LEU A 17 30.79 -39.66 9.36
N ALA A 18 29.75 -40.35 9.85
CA ALA A 18 28.45 -40.34 9.22
C ALA A 18 27.89 -38.91 9.30
N ALA A 19 27.68 -38.25 8.17
CA ALA A 19 26.97 -36.96 8.11
C ALA A 19 25.53 -37.15 8.63
N PRO A 20 25.03 -36.28 9.50
CA PRO A 20 23.62 -36.33 9.87
C PRO A 20 22.78 -36.05 8.63
N ALA A 21 21.75 -36.88 8.40
CA ALA A 21 20.73 -36.63 7.41
C ALA A 21 20.12 -35.25 7.67
N ALA A 22 20.18 -34.37 6.69
CA ALA A 22 19.53 -33.06 6.77
C ALA A 22 18.03 -33.28 7.02
N GLN A 23 17.56 -32.86 8.19
CA GLN A 23 16.14 -32.81 8.47
C GLN A 23 15.55 -31.73 7.57
N ALA A 24 14.60 -32.12 6.71
CA ALA A 24 13.82 -31.17 5.90
C ALA A 24 13.18 -30.14 6.83
N THR A 25 13.40 -28.86 6.55
CA THR A 25 12.82 -27.80 7.33
C THR A 25 11.31 -27.73 7.07
N GLU A 26 10.51 -27.23 8.02
CA GLU A 26 9.05 -27.06 7.83
C GLU A 26 8.71 -26.26 6.56
N GLY A 27 9.62 -25.41 6.07
CA GLY A 27 9.48 -24.70 4.79
C GLY A 27 9.43 -25.63 3.58
N ASP A 28 10.22 -26.71 3.57
CA ASP A 28 10.22 -27.71 2.49
C ASP A 28 8.96 -28.58 2.54
N ALA A 29 8.41 -28.82 3.73
CA ALA A 29 7.14 -29.54 3.90
C ALA A 29 5.94 -28.72 3.38
N ILE A 30 5.94 -27.39 3.56
CA ILE A 30 4.89 -26.53 3.05
C ILE A 30 4.99 -26.38 1.52
N ALA A 31 6.19 -26.27 0.97
CA ALA A 31 6.42 -26.30 -0.48
C ALA A 31 6.00 -27.65 -1.08
N GLY A 32 6.27 -28.77 -0.40
CA GLY A 32 5.84 -30.09 -0.76
C GLY A 32 4.33 -30.31 -0.67
N MET A 33 3.65 -29.75 0.32
CA MET A 33 2.17 -29.79 0.43
C MET A 33 1.47 -28.98 -0.66
N ILE A 34 2.08 -27.88 -1.11
CA ILE A 34 1.57 -27.10 -2.26
C ILE A 34 1.77 -27.88 -3.57
N ALA A 35 2.82 -28.70 -3.68
CA ALA A 35 3.14 -29.46 -4.88
C ALA A 35 2.43 -30.83 -4.98
N GLN A 36 2.07 -31.47 -3.87
CA GLN A 36 1.49 -32.82 -3.86
C GLN A 36 -0.01 -32.90 -4.13
N ASP A 37 -0.75 -31.78 -4.02
CA ASP A 37 -2.20 -31.77 -4.31
C ASP A 37 -2.53 -31.32 -5.76
N MET A 38 -1.53 -31.27 -6.64
CA MET A 38 -1.64 -30.82 -8.02
C MET A 38 -1.12 -31.81 -9.06
N THR A 39 -1.66 -33.04 -9.05
CA THR A 39 -1.66 -33.82 -10.30
C THR A 39 -2.82 -33.33 -11.18
N PHE A 40 -2.57 -32.25 -11.90
CA PHE A 40 -3.46 -31.78 -12.94
C PHE A 40 -3.08 -32.48 -14.24
N GLU A 41 -3.90 -33.41 -14.69
CA GLU A 41 -3.81 -33.91 -16.08
C GLU A 41 -4.19 -32.75 -16.99
N ALA A 42 -3.20 -32.21 -17.71
CA ALA A 42 -3.40 -31.11 -18.62
C ALA A 42 -4.41 -31.52 -19.70
N PRO A 43 -5.50 -30.77 -19.93
CA PRO A 43 -6.35 -31.02 -21.06
C PRO A 43 -5.52 -30.86 -22.35
N ARG A 44 -5.60 -31.86 -23.26
CA ARG A 44 -4.99 -31.80 -24.56
C ARG A 44 -5.55 -30.58 -25.29
N VAL A 45 -4.70 -29.57 -25.46
CA VAL A 45 -5.03 -28.38 -26.24
C VAL A 45 -5.16 -28.81 -27.70
N ALA A 46 -6.36 -28.67 -28.26
CA ALA A 46 -6.55 -28.74 -29.71
C ALA A 46 -5.72 -27.63 -30.39
N PRO A 47 -5.20 -27.83 -31.59
CA PRO A 47 -4.39 -26.83 -32.29
C PRO A 47 -5.21 -25.52 -32.40
N VAL A 48 -4.63 -24.45 -31.86
CA VAL A 48 -5.18 -23.10 -31.96
C VAL A 48 -5.15 -22.70 -33.43
N ALA A 49 -6.29 -22.33 -33.99
CA ALA A 49 -6.38 -21.75 -35.33
C ALA A 49 -5.54 -20.46 -35.36
N GLU A 50 -4.82 -20.25 -36.46
CA GLU A 50 -4.02 -19.04 -36.68
C GLU A 50 -4.89 -17.78 -36.42
N PRO A 51 -4.31 -16.78 -35.74
CA PRO A 51 -5.02 -15.52 -35.54
C PRO A 51 -5.29 -14.84 -36.87
N PRO A 52 -6.48 -14.22 -37.05
CA PRO A 52 -6.74 -13.47 -38.29
C PRO A 52 -5.72 -12.34 -38.45
N ALA A 53 -5.25 -12.13 -39.68
CA ALA A 53 -4.29 -11.12 -40.04
C ALA A 53 -4.65 -9.76 -39.42
N ALA A 54 -3.65 -9.10 -38.81
CA ALA A 54 -3.81 -7.81 -38.20
C ALA A 54 -4.41 -6.80 -39.20
N VAL A 55 -5.62 -6.33 -38.95
CA VAL A 55 -6.21 -5.22 -39.68
C VAL A 55 -5.43 -3.97 -39.29
N ALA A 56 -4.71 -3.40 -40.27
CA ALA A 56 -4.01 -2.14 -40.08
C ALA A 56 -4.99 -1.05 -39.70
N LEU A 57 -4.84 -0.50 -38.49
CA LEU A 57 -5.59 0.67 -38.05
C LEU A 57 -5.27 1.85 -38.96
N PRO A 58 -6.25 2.64 -39.43
CA PRO A 58 -5.99 3.82 -40.23
C PRO A 58 -5.14 4.81 -39.44
N ALA A 59 -4.12 5.38 -40.10
CA ALA A 59 -3.25 6.39 -39.50
C ALA A 59 -4.06 7.52 -38.90
N ALA A 60 -3.81 7.79 -37.62
CA ALA A 60 -4.48 8.82 -36.89
C ALA A 60 -4.29 10.18 -37.56
N ARG A 61 -5.39 10.83 -37.91
CA ARG A 61 -5.41 12.21 -38.41
C ARG A 61 -4.94 13.12 -37.29
N PRO A 62 -4.02 14.07 -37.51
CA PRO A 62 -3.62 15.01 -36.45
C PRO A 62 -4.87 15.74 -35.97
N ALA A 63 -5.17 15.58 -34.68
CA ALA A 63 -6.27 16.29 -34.04
C ALA A 63 -5.98 17.79 -34.04
N ALA A 64 -6.96 18.57 -34.47
CA ALA A 64 -6.90 20.03 -34.32
C ALA A 64 -6.70 20.38 -32.83
N PRO A 65 -5.96 21.46 -32.50
CA PRO A 65 -5.74 21.86 -31.12
C PRO A 65 -7.10 22.09 -30.45
N ARG A 66 -7.45 21.22 -29.51
CA ARG A 66 -8.64 21.37 -28.70
C ARG A 66 -8.36 22.50 -27.72
N ALA A 67 -9.25 23.51 -27.66
CA ALA A 67 -9.15 24.57 -26.68
C ALA A 67 -8.95 23.94 -25.30
N ALA A 68 -7.94 24.41 -24.56
CA ALA A 68 -7.65 23.92 -23.21
C ALA A 68 -8.93 24.01 -22.35
N PRO A 69 -9.33 22.95 -21.66
CA PRO A 69 -10.46 23.01 -20.75
C PRO A 69 -10.17 24.07 -19.69
N ALA A 70 -11.20 24.84 -19.31
CA ALA A 70 -11.07 25.84 -18.24
C ALA A 70 -10.53 25.15 -16.97
N PRO A 71 -9.61 25.79 -16.23
CA PRO A 71 -8.96 25.17 -15.06
C PRO A 71 -10.00 24.81 -14.02
N ALA A 72 -10.12 23.50 -13.73
CA ALA A 72 -11.12 22.98 -12.79
C ALA A 72 -10.90 23.46 -11.35
N ASP A 73 -9.69 23.91 -11.02
CA ASP A 73 -9.27 24.29 -9.66
C ASP A 73 -9.22 25.81 -9.44
N GLY A 74 -9.65 26.62 -10.43
CA GLY A 74 -9.72 28.08 -10.34
C GLY A 74 -8.37 28.79 -10.44
N TYR A 75 -7.27 28.06 -10.69
CA TYR A 75 -5.96 28.57 -11.04
C TYR A 75 -5.58 28.14 -12.46
N PRO A 76 -4.94 29.01 -13.27
CA PRO A 76 -4.14 28.53 -14.41
C PRO A 76 -3.11 27.50 -13.92
N VAL A 77 -2.83 26.46 -14.70
CA VAL A 77 -1.95 25.35 -14.27
C VAL A 77 -0.58 25.85 -13.85
N ASP A 78 0.05 26.72 -14.65
CA ASP A 78 1.37 27.27 -14.33
C ASP A 78 1.39 28.02 -13.01
N LEU A 79 0.30 28.75 -12.71
CA LEU A 79 0.15 29.44 -11.42
C LEU A 79 -0.04 28.45 -10.28
N LEU A 80 -0.83 27.39 -10.46
CA LEU A 80 -1.01 26.34 -9.45
C LEU A 80 0.34 25.68 -9.10
N ILE A 81 1.15 25.37 -10.10
CA ILE A 81 2.48 24.77 -9.93
C ILE A 81 3.41 25.71 -9.14
N ALA A 82 3.49 26.99 -9.57
CA ALA A 82 4.31 27.99 -8.87
C ALA A 82 3.86 28.16 -7.42
N LEU A 83 2.56 28.35 -7.19
CA LEU A 83 1.99 28.51 -5.84
C LEU A 83 2.20 27.26 -4.97
N ALA A 84 2.16 26.04 -5.53
CA ALA A 84 2.40 24.82 -4.76
C ALA A 84 3.87 24.71 -4.34
N ASN A 85 4.82 25.00 -5.24
CA ASN A 85 6.24 24.97 -4.93
C ASN A 85 6.62 26.04 -3.90
N ASP A 86 6.06 27.24 -3.99
CA ASP A 86 6.36 28.39 -3.14
C ASP A 86 5.44 28.51 -1.91
N ALA A 87 4.50 27.55 -1.72
CA ALA A 87 3.55 27.60 -0.62
C ALA A 87 4.25 27.71 0.74
N VAL A 88 3.70 28.55 1.60
CA VAL A 88 4.13 28.71 3.00
C VAL A 88 2.97 28.42 3.93
N TYR A 89 3.29 28.17 5.19
CA TYR A 89 2.24 28.02 6.20
C TYR A 89 1.40 29.27 6.37
N THR A 90 0.09 29.09 6.48
CA THR A 90 -0.85 30.12 6.94
C THR A 90 -1.93 29.46 7.82
N ASP A 91 -2.50 30.21 8.75
CA ASP A 91 -3.62 29.75 9.60
C ASP A 91 -4.97 29.73 8.85
N ASP A 92 -4.99 30.12 7.57
CA ASP A 92 -6.23 30.11 6.79
C ASP A 92 -6.75 28.68 6.61
N PRO A 93 -8.04 28.44 6.78
CA PRO A 93 -8.61 27.13 6.59
C PRO A 93 -8.45 26.65 5.14
N TYR A 94 -8.23 25.35 4.97
CA TYR A 94 -8.20 24.75 3.64
C TYR A 94 -9.58 24.80 2.98
N PRO A 95 -9.65 25.02 1.64
CA PRO A 95 -10.91 25.01 0.92
C PRO A 95 -11.68 23.71 1.14
N LYS A 96 -13.00 23.82 1.25
CA LYS A 96 -13.89 22.64 1.27
C LYS A 96 -14.19 22.18 -0.16
N GLY A 97 -14.37 20.86 -0.35
CA GLY A 97 -14.75 20.26 -1.63
C GLY A 97 -13.58 19.62 -2.37
N GLN A 98 -13.74 19.48 -3.69
CA GLN A 98 -12.83 18.71 -4.56
C GLN A 98 -11.82 19.60 -5.32
N ARG A 99 -11.56 20.79 -4.82
CA ARG A 99 -10.61 21.73 -5.43
C ARG A 99 -9.23 21.55 -4.83
N ALA A 100 -8.20 21.39 -5.65
CA ALA A 100 -6.83 21.32 -5.19
C ALA A 100 -6.36 22.68 -4.64
N ASP A 101 -5.76 22.67 -3.46
CA ASP A 101 -5.13 23.82 -2.81
C ASP A 101 -3.62 23.71 -2.92
N PRO A 102 -2.89 24.77 -3.32
CA PRO A 102 -1.43 24.74 -3.44
C PRO A 102 -0.71 24.33 -2.15
N ARG A 103 -1.17 24.80 -0.98
CA ARG A 103 -0.59 24.45 0.32
C ARG A 103 -0.82 22.98 0.64
N MET A 104 -1.99 22.44 0.25
CA MET A 104 -2.32 21.04 0.47
C MET A 104 -1.48 20.12 -0.43
N ILE A 105 -1.23 20.51 -1.69
CA ILE A 105 -0.31 19.80 -2.58
C ILE A 105 1.07 19.71 -1.92
N LYS A 106 1.60 20.85 -1.45
CA LYS A 106 2.92 20.88 -0.77
C LYS A 106 2.90 20.02 0.50
N LEU A 107 1.88 20.15 1.33
CA LEU A 107 1.76 19.37 2.55
C LEU A 107 1.75 17.86 2.26
N GLN A 108 0.94 17.40 1.31
CA GLN A 108 0.86 15.98 0.95
C GLN A 108 2.21 15.45 0.44
N VAL A 109 2.90 16.17 -0.44
CA VAL A 109 4.21 15.75 -0.96
C VAL A 109 5.26 15.71 0.15
N LEU A 110 5.30 16.71 1.02
CA LEU A 110 6.27 16.72 2.12
C LEU A 110 6.01 15.63 3.16
N LEU A 111 4.75 15.35 3.49
CA LEU A 111 4.37 14.22 4.36
C LEU A 111 4.77 12.88 3.75
N ASP A 112 4.54 12.69 2.45
CA ASP A 112 4.95 11.49 1.72
C ASP A 112 6.48 11.30 1.75
N ARG A 113 7.25 12.37 1.51
CA ARG A 113 8.72 12.39 1.64
C ARG A 113 9.20 12.08 3.06
N ALA A 114 8.43 12.46 4.06
CA ALA A 114 8.72 12.16 5.46
C ALA A 114 8.28 10.73 5.86
N HIS A 115 7.80 9.92 4.91
CA HIS A 115 7.28 8.55 5.10
C HIS A 115 6.05 8.49 6.03
N ALA A 116 5.34 9.59 6.16
CA ALA A 116 4.01 9.70 6.73
C ALA A 116 3.00 9.83 5.57
N SER A 117 2.75 8.72 4.86
CA SER A 117 1.97 8.72 3.61
C SER A 117 0.56 9.29 3.80
N PRO A 118 0.15 10.26 2.98
CA PRO A 118 -1.22 10.75 2.93
C PRO A 118 -2.13 9.88 2.03
N GLY A 119 -1.61 8.79 1.46
CA GLY A 119 -2.21 8.05 0.36
C GLY A 119 -1.98 8.75 -0.98
N VAL A 120 -3.02 8.98 -1.77
CA VAL A 120 -2.88 9.70 -3.04
C VAL A 120 -2.64 11.18 -2.84
N ILE A 121 -1.75 11.77 -3.63
CA ILE A 121 -1.52 13.21 -3.72
C ILE A 121 -2.52 13.78 -4.72
N ASP A 122 -3.47 14.60 -4.25
CA ASP A 122 -4.57 15.17 -5.03
C ASP A 122 -4.81 16.67 -4.76
N GLY A 123 -4.10 17.24 -3.77
CA GLY A 123 -4.26 18.62 -3.32
C GLY A 123 -5.51 18.86 -2.48
N ILE A 124 -6.23 17.80 -2.04
CA ILE A 124 -7.50 17.90 -1.32
C ILE A 124 -7.30 17.53 0.15
N ASN A 125 -7.83 18.38 1.04
CA ASN A 125 -7.81 18.07 2.47
C ASN A 125 -8.78 16.93 2.80
N GLY A 126 -8.27 15.86 3.41
CA GLY A 126 -9.05 14.68 3.76
C GLY A 126 -8.54 13.98 5.01
N GLY A 127 -9.30 12.98 5.51
CA GLY A 127 -8.95 12.25 6.73
C GLY A 127 -7.56 11.60 6.70
N ASN A 128 -7.10 11.15 5.53
CA ASN A 128 -5.77 10.55 5.41
C ASN A 128 -4.65 11.59 5.59
N VAL A 129 -4.87 12.86 5.18
CA VAL A 129 -3.91 13.94 5.46
C VAL A 129 -3.78 14.18 6.95
N SER A 130 -4.90 14.30 7.69
CA SER A 130 -4.85 14.49 9.16
C SER A 130 -4.15 13.34 9.87
N LYS A 131 -4.33 12.10 9.40
CA LYS A 131 -3.60 10.93 9.93
C LYS A 131 -2.11 10.99 9.63
N ALA A 132 -1.74 11.43 8.42
CA ALA A 132 -0.34 11.61 8.04
C ALA A 132 0.32 12.72 8.87
N VAL A 133 -0.39 13.82 9.14
CA VAL A 133 0.06 14.88 10.08
C VAL A 133 0.29 14.28 11.46
N ALA A 134 -0.71 13.56 12.03
CA ALA A 134 -0.57 12.93 13.34
C ALA A 134 0.60 11.93 13.40
N ALA A 135 0.88 11.21 12.33
CA ALA A 135 2.03 10.32 12.23
C ALA A 135 3.36 11.09 12.21
N PHE A 136 3.42 12.19 11.46
CA PHE A 136 4.61 13.04 11.45
C PHE A 136 4.86 13.71 12.81
N GLU A 137 3.81 14.17 13.50
CA GLU A 137 3.89 14.65 14.88
C GLU A 137 4.54 13.61 15.79
N MET A 138 4.10 12.34 15.73
CA MET A 138 4.73 11.24 16.48
C MET A 138 6.20 11.04 16.09
N MET A 139 6.54 11.11 14.79
CA MET A 139 7.92 10.92 14.32
C MET A 139 8.88 11.99 14.86
N VAL A 140 8.41 13.22 15.03
CA VAL A 140 9.23 14.37 15.47
C VAL A 140 9.03 14.76 16.95
N GLY A 141 8.23 13.99 17.68
CA GLY A 141 7.94 14.25 19.10
C GLY A 141 7.14 15.53 19.35
N HIS A 142 6.26 15.90 18.43
CA HIS A 142 5.33 17.03 18.56
C HIS A 142 4.05 16.59 19.28
N HIS A 143 3.21 17.56 19.70
CA HIS A 143 1.89 17.24 20.24
C HIS A 143 1.03 16.58 19.16
N VAL A 144 0.42 15.42 19.47
CA VAL A 144 -0.28 14.61 18.46
C VAL A 144 -1.78 14.97 18.47
N ASP A 145 -2.20 15.80 17.52
CA ASP A 145 -3.61 16.15 17.30
C ASP A 145 -4.05 16.07 15.82
N GLY A 146 -3.10 15.85 14.90
CA GLY A 146 -3.35 15.74 13.46
C GLY A 146 -3.66 17.08 12.80
N VAL A 147 -3.28 18.18 13.43
CA VAL A 147 -3.48 19.55 12.94
C VAL A 147 -2.11 20.17 12.63
N MET A 148 -1.96 20.67 11.42
CA MET A 148 -0.72 21.34 11.00
C MET A 148 -0.64 22.73 11.63
N ASP A 149 0.46 23.01 12.34
CA ASP A 149 0.82 24.33 12.84
C ASP A 149 2.11 24.86 12.22
N ALA A 150 2.50 26.08 12.56
CA ALA A 150 3.70 26.73 11.99
C ALA A 150 5.01 26.03 12.38
N GLU A 151 5.12 25.52 13.60
CA GLU A 151 6.33 24.83 14.05
C GLU A 151 6.48 23.48 13.35
N LEU A 152 5.39 22.72 13.25
CA LEU A 152 5.36 21.43 12.57
C LEU A 152 5.62 21.58 11.07
N TRP A 153 5.04 22.63 10.44
CA TRP A 153 5.29 22.95 9.04
C TRP A 153 6.77 23.24 8.80
N ALA A 154 7.41 24.07 9.64
CA ALA A 154 8.84 24.36 9.54
C ALA A 154 9.72 23.11 9.68
N LYS A 155 9.35 22.19 10.59
CA LYS A 155 10.04 20.89 10.73
C LYS A 155 9.86 20.05 9.46
N LEU A 156 8.70 20.06 8.86
CA LEU A 156 8.39 19.30 7.65
C LEU A 156 9.15 19.87 6.44
N GLU A 157 9.15 21.20 6.24
CA GLU A 157 9.93 21.85 5.18
C GLU A 157 11.44 21.60 5.30
N ALA A 158 11.97 21.51 6.51
CA ALA A 158 13.38 21.22 6.74
C ALA A 158 13.81 19.81 6.27
N THR A 159 12.87 18.92 5.99
CA THR A 159 13.17 17.56 5.52
C THR A 159 13.61 17.53 4.05
N SER A 160 13.23 18.51 3.23
CA SER A 160 13.55 18.55 1.80
C SER A 160 13.40 19.95 1.22
N ALA A 161 14.43 20.40 0.51
CA ALA A 161 14.45 21.66 -0.23
C ALA A 161 14.06 21.49 -1.73
N GLU A 162 13.78 20.28 -2.20
CA GLU A 162 13.46 20.03 -3.59
C GLU A 162 12.02 20.49 -3.90
N PRO A 163 11.73 20.97 -5.15
CA PRO A 163 10.38 21.32 -5.57
C PRO A 163 9.42 20.16 -5.35
N VAL A 164 8.19 20.47 -4.88
CA VAL A 164 7.16 19.46 -4.63
C VAL A 164 6.46 19.01 -5.90
N LEU A 165 6.39 19.88 -6.91
CA LEU A 165 6.00 19.54 -8.28
C LEU A 165 7.21 19.75 -9.19
N ALA A 166 7.51 18.77 -10.04
CA ALA A 166 8.67 18.77 -10.92
C ALA A 166 8.32 18.26 -12.31
N PRO A 167 9.01 18.70 -13.37
CA PRO A 167 8.81 18.17 -14.71
C PRO A 167 9.35 16.75 -14.83
N TYR A 168 8.63 15.93 -15.61
CA TYR A 168 9.04 14.59 -15.99
C TYR A 168 8.82 14.40 -17.49
N VAL A 169 9.82 13.84 -18.18
CA VAL A 169 9.70 13.48 -19.60
C VAL A 169 9.27 12.03 -19.71
N ILE A 170 8.11 11.79 -20.31
CA ILE A 170 7.59 10.45 -20.58
C ILE A 170 8.59 9.70 -21.47
N THR A 171 9.03 8.52 -21.04
CA THR A 171 10.00 7.71 -21.78
C THR A 171 9.31 6.69 -22.69
N GLU A 172 10.05 6.13 -23.66
CA GLU A 172 9.57 5.01 -24.46
C GLU A 172 9.15 3.81 -23.61
N LYS A 173 9.83 3.56 -22.48
CA LYS A 173 9.49 2.50 -21.55
C LYS A 173 8.13 2.74 -20.87
N ASP A 174 7.77 3.98 -20.64
CA ASP A 174 6.50 4.33 -19.98
C ASP A 174 5.28 4.08 -20.89
N VAL A 175 5.47 4.15 -22.18
CA VAL A 175 4.40 3.93 -23.16
C VAL A 175 4.42 2.52 -23.78
N ALA A 176 5.45 1.73 -23.51
CA ALA A 176 5.62 0.40 -24.11
C ALA A 176 4.61 -0.64 -23.59
N GLY A 177 4.08 -0.46 -22.39
CA GLY A 177 3.21 -1.45 -21.73
C GLY A 177 3.96 -2.71 -21.25
N PRO A 178 3.28 -3.84 -21.14
CA PRO A 178 1.89 -4.12 -21.57
C PRO A 178 0.84 -3.39 -20.73
N PHE A 179 -0.27 -3.01 -21.36
CA PHE A 179 -1.43 -2.41 -20.70
C PHE A 179 -2.66 -3.30 -20.89
N VAL A 180 -3.56 -3.27 -19.88
CA VAL A 180 -4.86 -3.95 -19.92
C VAL A 180 -5.95 -2.86 -19.78
N PRO A 181 -6.41 -2.26 -20.89
CA PRO A 181 -7.26 -1.07 -20.89
C PRO A 181 -8.58 -1.25 -20.12
N VAL A 182 -9.09 -2.47 -20.05
CA VAL A 182 -10.29 -2.83 -19.31
C VAL A 182 -9.99 -4.07 -18.47
N MET A 183 -9.97 -3.91 -17.16
CA MET A 183 -9.89 -5.03 -16.23
C MET A 183 -11.31 -5.60 -16.03
N PRO A 184 -11.57 -6.88 -16.35
CA PRO A 184 -12.86 -7.50 -16.10
C PRO A 184 -13.18 -7.54 -14.60
N ASP A 185 -14.46 -7.42 -14.25
CA ASP A 185 -14.91 -7.60 -12.86
C ASP A 185 -14.91 -9.08 -12.43
N ASP A 186 -15.16 -10.00 -13.37
CA ASP A 186 -15.21 -11.43 -13.09
C ASP A 186 -13.82 -12.06 -13.02
N TYR A 187 -13.52 -12.77 -11.94
CA TYR A 187 -12.23 -13.43 -11.72
C TYR A 187 -11.93 -14.55 -12.74
N ALA A 188 -12.96 -15.21 -13.29
CA ALA A 188 -12.74 -16.18 -14.35
C ALA A 188 -12.26 -15.52 -15.65
N GLU A 189 -12.71 -14.31 -15.94
CA GLU A 189 -12.25 -13.52 -17.08
C GLU A 189 -10.84 -12.96 -16.80
N GLN A 190 -10.60 -12.45 -15.57
CA GLN A 190 -9.24 -11.99 -15.18
C GLN A 190 -8.20 -13.10 -15.27
N ALA A 191 -8.57 -14.35 -14.94
CA ALA A 191 -7.67 -15.50 -15.02
C ALA A 191 -7.21 -15.84 -16.46
N LEU A 192 -7.88 -15.30 -17.47
CA LEU A 192 -7.52 -15.47 -18.89
C LEU A 192 -6.57 -14.37 -19.40
N LEU A 193 -6.34 -13.33 -18.62
CA LEU A 193 -5.46 -12.22 -19.00
C LEU A 193 -3.99 -12.66 -18.97
N PRO A 194 -3.13 -12.07 -19.81
CA PRO A 194 -1.68 -12.31 -19.78
C PRO A 194 -1.00 -11.70 -18.54
N GLY A 195 -1.64 -10.73 -17.88
CA GLY A 195 -1.17 -10.02 -16.71
C GLY A 195 -2.26 -9.10 -16.16
N SER A 196 -2.17 -8.72 -14.88
CA SER A 196 -3.01 -7.69 -14.27
C SER A 196 -2.28 -6.33 -14.31
N SER A 197 -1.86 -5.95 -15.51
CA SER A 197 -1.07 -4.73 -15.77
C SER A 197 -1.92 -3.46 -15.59
N TYR A 198 -1.25 -2.31 -15.55
CA TYR A 198 -1.92 -1.00 -15.59
C TYR A 198 -2.84 -0.87 -16.80
N ARG A 199 -3.88 -0.06 -16.71
CA ARG A 199 -4.83 0.19 -17.78
C ARG A 199 -4.21 1.03 -18.92
N ASP A 200 -3.40 2.00 -18.54
CA ASP A 200 -2.77 2.94 -19.44
C ASP A 200 -1.52 3.61 -18.81
N PRO A 201 -0.75 4.41 -19.57
CA PRO A 201 0.39 5.15 -19.03
C PRO A 201 0.02 6.14 -17.91
N VAL A 202 -1.21 6.67 -17.89
CA VAL A 202 -1.61 7.64 -16.85
C VAL A 202 -1.74 6.97 -15.50
N GLU A 203 -2.41 5.82 -15.43
CA GLU A 203 -2.50 5.04 -14.18
C GLU A 203 -1.11 4.66 -13.68
N MET A 204 -0.25 4.15 -14.58
CA MET A 204 1.12 3.78 -14.22
C MET A 204 1.93 4.98 -13.70
N LEU A 205 1.83 6.15 -14.34
CA LEU A 205 2.54 7.35 -13.92
C LEU A 205 1.95 7.94 -12.65
N ALA A 206 0.62 7.92 -12.49
CA ALA A 206 -0.05 8.35 -11.27
C ALA A 206 0.43 7.52 -10.06
N GLU A 207 0.46 6.19 -10.15
CA GLU A 207 0.99 5.34 -9.08
C GLU A 207 2.49 5.57 -8.83
N ARG A 208 3.29 5.73 -9.87
CA ARG A 208 4.73 6.01 -9.76
C ARG A 208 5.03 7.29 -8.98
N PHE A 209 4.21 8.30 -9.15
CA PHE A 209 4.36 9.60 -8.52
C PHE A 209 3.38 9.81 -7.35
N HIS A 210 2.74 8.75 -6.86
CA HIS A 210 1.81 8.71 -5.73
C HIS A 210 0.61 9.66 -5.89
N MET A 211 0.21 9.95 -7.12
CA MET A 211 -0.83 10.92 -7.46
C MET A 211 -2.19 10.26 -7.72
N ASP A 212 -3.26 11.03 -7.52
CA ASP A 212 -4.56 10.72 -8.11
C ASP A 212 -4.51 10.92 -9.64
N GLU A 213 -5.05 9.96 -10.40
CA GLU A 213 -5.05 10.03 -11.87
C GLU A 213 -5.76 11.26 -12.42
N THR A 214 -6.88 11.64 -11.80
CA THR A 214 -7.64 12.82 -12.21
C THR A 214 -6.83 14.09 -11.95
N PHE A 215 -6.11 14.15 -10.84
CA PHE A 215 -5.24 15.27 -10.53
C PHE A 215 -4.05 15.33 -11.48
N LEU A 216 -3.41 14.21 -11.79
CA LEU A 216 -2.32 14.15 -12.77
C LEU A 216 -2.77 14.68 -14.14
N ARG A 217 -3.96 14.27 -14.61
CA ARG A 217 -4.52 14.78 -15.89
C ARG A 217 -4.85 16.26 -15.82
N ARG A 218 -5.39 16.76 -14.70
CA ARG A 218 -5.70 18.18 -14.51
C ARG A 218 -4.45 19.06 -14.47
N LEU A 219 -3.37 18.54 -13.92
CA LEU A 219 -2.08 19.23 -13.87
C LEU A 219 -1.41 19.30 -15.24
N ASN A 220 -1.81 18.45 -16.20
CA ASN A 220 -1.23 18.33 -17.53
C ASN A 220 -2.29 18.39 -18.65
N PRO A 221 -3.04 19.52 -18.76
CA PRO A 221 -4.13 19.61 -19.71
C PRO A 221 -3.62 19.58 -21.15
N GLY A 222 -4.26 18.74 -21.98
CA GLY A 222 -3.93 18.61 -23.41
C GLY A 222 -2.69 17.79 -23.74
N VAL A 223 -1.97 17.27 -22.76
CA VAL A 223 -0.83 16.38 -22.98
C VAL A 223 -1.34 14.98 -23.39
N ASP A 224 -0.72 14.41 -24.39
CA ASP A 224 -0.89 12.99 -24.75
C ASP A 224 0.13 12.14 -23.98
N PHE A 225 -0.37 11.39 -22.98
CA PHE A 225 0.45 10.52 -22.13
C PHE A 225 0.96 9.26 -22.86
N PHE A 226 0.46 8.98 -24.07
CA PHE A 226 0.91 7.83 -24.88
C PHE A 226 2.08 8.18 -25.80
N VAL A 227 2.58 9.41 -25.75
CA VAL A 227 3.68 9.88 -26.60
C VAL A 227 4.95 10.05 -25.79
N ALA A 228 5.95 9.21 -26.05
CA ALA A 228 7.28 9.39 -25.48
C ALA A 228 7.89 10.73 -25.90
N GLY A 229 8.59 11.40 -25.00
CA GLY A 229 9.12 12.76 -25.18
C GLY A 229 8.16 13.85 -24.73
N SER A 230 6.90 13.56 -24.43
CA SER A 230 6.00 14.54 -23.79
C SER A 230 6.51 14.91 -22.39
N GLU A 231 6.57 16.21 -22.10
CA GLU A 231 6.86 16.70 -20.77
C GLU A 231 5.57 16.87 -19.98
N ILE A 232 5.56 16.36 -18.74
CA ILE A 232 4.45 16.45 -17.80
C ILE A 232 4.94 16.98 -16.46
N MET A 233 4.05 17.62 -15.72
CA MET A 233 4.28 18.00 -14.33
C MET A 233 3.76 16.91 -13.40
N VAL A 234 4.57 16.48 -12.45
CA VAL A 234 4.26 15.40 -11.50
C VAL A 234 4.61 15.81 -10.08
N ALA A 235 4.00 15.16 -9.10
CA ALA A 235 4.48 15.23 -7.72
C ALA A 235 5.87 14.60 -7.62
N ASN A 236 6.68 15.09 -6.69
CA ASN A 236 8.00 14.55 -6.40
C ASN A 236 7.98 13.88 -5.00
N PRO A 237 7.63 12.60 -4.89
CA PRO A 237 7.48 11.89 -3.61
C PRO A 237 8.81 11.65 -2.88
N GLY A 238 9.94 11.97 -3.51
CA GLY A 238 11.25 11.84 -2.89
C GLY A 238 11.83 10.43 -2.95
N ARG A 239 12.63 10.08 -1.94
CA ARG A 239 13.37 8.81 -1.89
C ARG A 239 12.66 7.82 -0.98
N LYS A 240 12.73 6.53 -1.32
CA LYS A 240 12.23 5.45 -0.46
C LYS A 240 12.97 5.39 0.87
N GLN A 241 12.25 5.01 1.94
CA GLN A 241 12.82 4.73 3.25
C GLN A 241 13.82 3.57 3.18
N THR A 242 14.89 3.66 3.99
CA THR A 242 15.92 2.62 4.07
C THR A 242 16.06 2.01 5.48
N VAL A 243 15.52 2.69 6.50
CA VAL A 243 15.55 2.21 7.89
C VAL A 243 14.62 1.01 8.01
N LYS A 244 15.14 -0.13 8.50
CA LYS A 244 14.36 -1.36 8.63
C LYS A 244 13.29 -1.23 9.71
N VAL A 245 12.12 -1.81 9.42
CA VAL A 245 11.02 -1.93 10.35
C VAL A 245 11.20 -3.22 11.16
N ALA A 246 11.25 -3.07 12.48
CA ALA A 246 11.39 -4.17 13.44
C ALA A 246 10.06 -4.60 14.06
N SER A 247 9.03 -3.74 14.02
CA SER A 247 7.67 -4.07 14.43
C SER A 247 6.64 -3.20 13.71
N ILE A 248 5.43 -3.75 13.55
CA ILE A 248 4.31 -3.09 12.88
C ILE A 248 3.13 -3.03 13.84
N VAL A 249 2.41 -1.92 13.82
CA VAL A 249 1.08 -1.77 14.42
C VAL A 249 0.06 -1.55 13.31
N ALA A 250 -0.91 -2.46 13.19
CA ALA A 250 -2.11 -2.28 12.35
C ALA A 250 -3.22 -1.70 13.24
N ASP A 251 -3.32 -0.37 13.27
CA ASP A 251 -4.27 0.37 14.10
C ASP A 251 -5.64 0.45 13.41
N LYS A 252 -6.59 -0.34 13.87
CA LYS A 252 -7.95 -0.40 13.32
C LYS A 252 -8.75 0.87 13.59
N GLY A 253 -8.50 1.53 14.71
CA GLY A 253 -9.19 2.77 15.08
C GLY A 253 -8.77 3.94 14.19
N ARG A 254 -7.47 4.09 13.97
CA ARG A 254 -6.91 5.11 13.09
C ARG A 254 -7.00 4.74 11.62
N LYS A 255 -7.20 3.44 11.30
CA LYS A 255 -7.07 2.87 9.95
C LYS A 255 -5.72 3.23 9.34
N GLN A 256 -4.66 2.97 10.09
CA GLN A 256 -3.28 3.19 9.71
C GLN A 256 -2.42 1.96 10.02
N LEU A 257 -1.36 1.80 9.23
CA LEU A 257 -0.27 0.89 9.51
C LEU A 257 0.94 1.71 9.91
N LEU A 258 1.51 1.43 11.09
CA LEU A 258 2.63 2.16 11.68
C LEU A 258 3.82 1.21 11.80
N GLY A 259 4.96 1.57 11.20
CA GLY A 259 6.19 0.78 11.23
C GLY A 259 7.24 1.41 12.12
N TYR A 260 7.75 0.63 13.08
CA TYR A 260 8.74 1.08 14.06
C TYR A 260 10.09 0.39 13.83
N ASP A 261 11.18 1.13 14.03
CA ASP A 261 12.54 0.57 14.00
C ASP A 261 12.86 -0.22 15.28
N ALA A 262 14.07 -0.79 15.35
CA ALA A 262 14.53 -1.58 16.49
C ALA A 262 14.68 -0.76 17.79
N THR A 263 14.67 0.58 17.70
CA THR A 263 14.72 1.47 18.87
C THR A 263 13.32 1.88 19.35
N GLY A 264 12.27 1.45 18.64
CA GLY A 264 10.88 1.81 18.91
C GLY A 264 10.47 3.17 18.33
N ARG A 265 11.28 3.77 17.45
CA ARG A 265 10.95 5.01 16.76
C ARG A 265 10.08 4.72 15.55
N LEU A 266 9.00 5.48 15.38
CA LEU A 266 8.15 5.43 14.18
C LEU A 266 8.96 5.91 12.96
N VAL A 267 9.04 5.09 11.93
CA VAL A 267 9.84 5.37 10.71
C VAL A 267 9.01 5.38 9.43
N VAL A 268 7.84 4.75 9.44
CA VAL A 268 6.86 4.79 8.34
C VAL A 268 5.45 4.75 8.89
N ALA A 269 4.52 5.45 8.23
CA ALA A 269 3.09 5.41 8.53
C ALA A 269 2.30 5.48 7.23
N TYR A 270 1.34 4.56 7.06
CA TYR A 270 0.55 4.44 5.83
C TYR A 270 -0.94 4.43 6.16
N PRO A 271 -1.80 5.14 5.41
CA PRO A 271 -3.23 4.95 5.51
C PRO A 271 -3.59 3.53 5.04
N ALA A 272 -4.54 2.90 5.70
CA ALA A 272 -4.87 1.51 5.45
C ALA A 272 -6.37 1.24 5.50
N THR A 273 -6.81 0.27 4.67
CA THR A 273 -8.13 -0.32 4.84
C THR A 273 -7.98 -1.63 5.61
N ILE A 274 -8.51 -1.70 6.82
CA ILE A 274 -8.28 -2.80 7.77
C ILE A 274 -9.59 -3.49 8.11
N GLY A 275 -9.84 -4.65 7.50
CA GLY A 275 -11.02 -5.47 7.77
C GLY A 275 -12.36 -4.80 7.46
N SER A 276 -13.42 -5.44 7.91
CA SER A 276 -14.80 -4.95 7.90
C SER A 276 -15.55 -5.54 9.08
N ALA A 277 -16.79 -5.09 9.30
CA ALA A 277 -17.65 -5.68 10.34
C ALA A 277 -17.98 -7.16 10.04
N ASP A 278 -18.20 -7.49 8.77
CA ASP A 278 -18.58 -8.85 8.34
C ASP A 278 -17.36 -9.78 8.21
N LEU A 279 -16.20 -9.25 7.83
CA LEU A 279 -14.94 -9.97 7.65
C LEU A 279 -13.83 -9.22 8.38
N PRO A 280 -13.73 -9.40 9.72
CA PRO A 280 -12.77 -8.65 10.54
C PRO A 280 -11.33 -9.10 10.25
N SER A 281 -10.40 -8.15 10.42
CA SER A 281 -8.97 -8.44 10.46
C SER A 281 -8.62 -9.33 11.65
N PRO A 282 -7.44 -9.95 11.67
CA PRO A 282 -6.91 -10.63 12.84
C PRO A 282 -6.94 -9.72 14.09
N THR A 283 -6.80 -10.32 15.26
CA THR A 283 -6.61 -9.66 16.55
C THR A 283 -5.32 -10.14 17.18
N GLY A 284 -4.69 -9.29 18.00
CA GLY A 284 -3.44 -9.62 18.67
C GLY A 284 -2.22 -9.56 17.75
N VAL A 285 -1.15 -10.24 18.14
CA VAL A 285 0.14 -10.19 17.45
C VAL A 285 0.30 -11.38 16.50
N HIS A 286 0.60 -11.09 15.27
CA HIS A 286 0.99 -12.02 14.22
C HIS A 286 2.39 -11.70 13.73
N ALA A 287 3.00 -12.57 12.93
CA ALA A 287 4.32 -12.33 12.37
C ALA A 287 4.27 -12.34 10.84
N VAL A 288 5.11 -11.50 10.22
CA VAL A 288 5.40 -11.63 8.78
C VAL A 288 6.00 -13.00 8.52
N LYS A 289 5.42 -13.76 7.60
CA LYS A 289 5.86 -15.10 7.23
C LYS A 289 6.62 -15.13 5.91
N ALA A 290 6.09 -14.43 4.91
CA ALA A 290 6.65 -14.40 3.56
C ALA A 290 6.34 -13.07 2.88
N ILE A 291 7.20 -12.67 1.96
CA ILE A 291 7.05 -11.46 1.15
C ILE A 291 7.13 -11.88 -0.32
N ALA A 292 6.14 -11.48 -1.11
CA ALA A 292 6.11 -11.72 -2.54
C ALA A 292 5.89 -10.40 -3.28
N ILE A 293 6.81 -10.08 -4.18
CA ILE A 293 6.69 -8.96 -5.11
C ILE A 293 6.06 -9.48 -6.39
N ASN A 294 5.05 -8.77 -6.88
CA ASN A 294 4.28 -9.12 -8.05
C ASN A 294 3.70 -10.56 -7.99
N PRO A 295 2.92 -10.90 -6.94
CA PRO A 295 2.42 -12.25 -6.72
C PRO A 295 1.29 -12.62 -7.66
N GLU A 296 1.17 -13.90 -7.98
CA GLU A 296 -0.08 -14.46 -8.49
C GLU A 296 -1.13 -14.50 -7.39
N TYR A 297 -2.39 -14.22 -7.72
CA TYR A 297 -3.48 -14.36 -6.77
C TYR A 297 -4.24 -15.68 -7.00
N TRP A 298 -4.24 -16.55 -5.98
CA TRP A 298 -4.98 -17.81 -5.99
C TRP A 298 -6.32 -17.64 -5.31
N TYR A 299 -7.35 -17.41 -6.10
CA TYR A 299 -8.72 -17.34 -5.62
C TYR A 299 -9.27 -18.74 -5.34
N ARG A 300 -9.86 -18.93 -4.16
CA ARG A 300 -10.51 -20.17 -3.71
C ARG A 300 -11.84 -19.80 -3.05
N PRO A 301 -13.00 -20.04 -3.70
CA PRO A 301 -14.33 -19.61 -3.19
C PRO A 301 -14.64 -20.05 -1.76
N LYS A 302 -14.21 -21.28 -1.40
CA LYS A 302 -14.44 -21.84 -0.06
C LYS A 302 -13.54 -21.29 1.03
N VAL A 303 -12.47 -20.59 0.68
CA VAL A 303 -11.42 -20.10 1.59
C VAL A 303 -11.41 -18.58 1.66
N ASN A 304 -11.57 -17.90 0.52
CA ASN A 304 -11.54 -16.45 0.44
C ASN A 304 -12.94 -15.85 0.67
N PHE A 305 -13.69 -15.68 -0.37
CA PHE A 305 -15.06 -15.16 -0.38
C PHE A 305 -15.73 -15.56 -1.70
N GLN A 306 -17.04 -15.45 -1.80
CA GLN A 306 -17.74 -15.68 -3.06
C GLN A 306 -17.60 -14.46 -3.98
N GLN A 307 -16.97 -14.64 -5.14
CA GLN A 307 -16.86 -13.63 -6.19
C GLN A 307 -17.75 -14.04 -7.38
N GLY A 308 -18.78 -13.24 -7.66
CA GLY A 308 -19.73 -13.57 -8.72
C GLY A 308 -20.28 -14.99 -8.59
N ASN A 309 -20.31 -15.71 -9.70
CA ASN A 309 -20.74 -17.12 -9.78
C ASN A 309 -19.57 -18.12 -9.79
N ASN A 310 -18.36 -17.69 -9.44
CA ASN A 310 -17.17 -18.53 -9.50
C ASN A 310 -17.16 -19.58 -8.39
N THR A 311 -17.26 -20.85 -8.75
CA THR A 311 -17.30 -21.99 -7.82
C THR A 311 -16.01 -22.79 -7.80
N LYS A 312 -15.08 -22.52 -8.72
CA LYS A 312 -13.78 -23.21 -8.86
C LYS A 312 -12.64 -22.30 -8.39
N ALA A 313 -11.53 -22.93 -7.98
CA ALA A 313 -10.28 -22.18 -7.75
C ALA A 313 -9.78 -21.59 -9.07
N LEU A 314 -9.30 -20.35 -9.02
CA LEU A 314 -8.78 -19.60 -10.16
C LEU A 314 -7.38 -19.07 -9.81
N ARG A 315 -6.51 -19.05 -10.81
CA ARG A 315 -5.19 -18.44 -10.74
C ARG A 315 -5.23 -17.15 -11.53
N LEU A 316 -5.20 -16.03 -10.85
CA LEU A 316 -5.16 -14.72 -11.49
C LEU A 316 -3.72 -14.28 -11.70
N PRO A 317 -3.40 -13.70 -12.86
CA PRO A 317 -2.05 -13.28 -13.17
C PRO A 317 -1.60 -12.11 -12.30
N PRO A 318 -0.27 -11.95 -12.11
CA PRO A 318 0.30 -10.88 -11.30
C PRO A 318 0.18 -9.52 -11.99
N GLY A 319 0.29 -8.46 -11.19
CA GLY A 319 0.33 -7.09 -11.66
C GLY A 319 -0.26 -6.09 -10.66
N PRO A 320 -0.08 -4.78 -10.89
CA PRO A 320 -0.59 -3.73 -10.01
C PRO A 320 -2.11 -3.74 -9.87
N ASN A 321 -2.82 -4.21 -10.91
CA ASN A 321 -4.28 -4.34 -10.94
C ASN A 321 -4.79 -5.73 -10.54
N ALA A 322 -3.92 -6.60 -9.98
CA ALA A 322 -4.37 -7.83 -9.34
C ALA A 322 -5.17 -7.53 -8.05
N PRO A 323 -6.03 -8.45 -7.57
CA PRO A 323 -6.83 -8.23 -6.36
C PRO A 323 -6.01 -7.89 -5.10
N VAL A 324 -4.74 -8.28 -5.07
CA VAL A 324 -3.79 -7.99 -3.97
C VAL A 324 -2.72 -6.97 -4.37
N GLY A 325 -2.90 -6.30 -5.52
CA GLY A 325 -1.93 -5.35 -6.04
C GLY A 325 -0.57 -5.97 -6.37
N ALA A 326 0.47 -5.14 -6.38
CA ALA A 326 1.82 -5.51 -6.76
C ALA A 326 2.63 -6.21 -5.65
N VAL A 327 2.10 -6.29 -4.41
CA VAL A 327 2.83 -6.82 -3.25
C VAL A 327 1.91 -7.60 -2.34
N TRP A 328 2.43 -8.72 -1.82
CA TRP A 328 1.82 -9.50 -0.75
C TRP A 328 2.82 -9.76 0.36
N ILE A 329 2.53 -9.31 1.57
CA ILE A 329 3.25 -9.59 2.81
C ILE A 329 2.36 -10.53 3.65
N GLY A 330 2.57 -11.83 3.51
CA GLY A 330 1.78 -12.86 4.18
C GLY A 330 2.11 -12.95 5.67
N LEU A 331 1.09 -13.16 6.49
CA LEU A 331 1.22 -13.36 7.93
C LEU A 331 1.28 -14.86 8.28
N ASP A 332 1.67 -15.18 9.51
CA ASP A 332 1.63 -16.54 10.08
C ASP A 332 0.20 -17.09 10.19
N LYS A 333 -0.80 -16.22 10.29
CA LYS A 333 -2.21 -16.59 10.17
C LYS A 333 -2.54 -16.85 8.69
N PRO A 334 -2.92 -18.09 8.32
CA PRO A 334 -3.21 -18.44 6.94
C PRO A 334 -4.26 -17.50 6.30
N THR A 335 -4.07 -17.16 5.04
CA THR A 335 -4.95 -16.30 4.22
C THR A 335 -4.97 -14.81 4.57
N TYR A 336 -4.27 -14.39 5.61
CA TYR A 336 -4.17 -12.99 5.99
C TYR A 336 -2.83 -12.38 5.58
N GLY A 337 -2.86 -11.12 5.19
CA GLY A 337 -1.66 -10.39 4.76
C GLY A 337 -1.87 -8.88 4.70
N LEU A 338 -0.75 -8.19 4.46
CA LEU A 338 -0.70 -6.77 4.12
C LEU A 338 -0.38 -6.71 2.62
N HIS A 339 -1.13 -5.92 1.85
CA HIS A 339 -0.99 -5.97 0.39
C HIS A 339 -1.41 -4.67 -0.30
N GLY A 340 -0.99 -4.50 -1.54
CA GLY A 340 -1.38 -3.40 -2.41
C GLY A 340 -2.83 -3.45 -2.87
N THR A 341 -3.23 -2.48 -3.70
CA THR A 341 -4.58 -2.38 -4.24
C THR A 341 -4.57 -1.79 -5.65
N PRO A 342 -5.48 -2.23 -6.54
CA PRO A 342 -5.72 -1.57 -7.83
C PRO A 342 -6.46 -0.22 -7.70
N GLU A 343 -6.93 0.13 -6.52
CA GLU A 343 -7.74 1.33 -6.27
C GLU A 343 -7.15 2.18 -5.13
N PRO A 344 -5.97 2.83 -5.34
CA PRO A 344 -5.27 3.56 -4.27
C PRO A 344 -6.09 4.72 -3.71
N SER A 345 -6.89 5.41 -4.53
CA SER A 345 -7.75 6.52 -4.09
C SER A 345 -8.88 6.10 -3.13
N ARG A 346 -9.15 4.78 -3.01
CA ARG A 346 -10.18 4.22 -2.13
C ARG A 346 -9.66 3.69 -0.79
N ILE A 347 -8.36 3.81 -0.52
CA ILE A 347 -7.79 3.44 0.78
C ILE A 347 -8.49 4.21 1.90
N ASP A 348 -8.86 3.50 2.98
CA ASP A 348 -9.65 3.97 4.12
C ASP A 348 -11.13 4.34 3.81
N LYS A 349 -11.53 4.34 2.54
CA LYS A 349 -12.90 4.69 2.12
C LYS A 349 -13.78 3.47 1.81
N THR A 350 -13.22 2.26 1.91
CA THR A 350 -13.90 0.98 1.65
C THR A 350 -13.57 -0.04 2.74
N ASN A 351 -14.22 -1.20 2.66
CA ASN A 351 -13.98 -2.33 3.54
C ASN A 351 -13.04 -3.35 2.87
N SER A 352 -12.30 -4.12 3.67
CA SER A 352 -11.53 -5.28 3.20
C SER A 352 -12.16 -6.59 3.69
N HIS A 353 -11.77 -7.71 3.06
CA HIS A 353 -12.18 -9.05 3.47
C HIS A 353 -11.27 -9.63 4.57
N GLY A 354 -10.80 -8.77 5.48
CA GLY A 354 -9.97 -9.13 6.62
C GLY A 354 -8.48 -8.82 6.49
N CYS A 355 -7.94 -8.68 5.28
CA CYS A 355 -6.56 -8.25 5.04
C CYS A 355 -6.38 -6.75 5.28
N VAL A 356 -5.12 -6.30 5.33
CA VAL A 356 -4.76 -4.89 5.36
C VAL A 356 -4.40 -4.45 3.95
N ARG A 357 -5.20 -3.53 3.37
CA ARG A 357 -4.92 -2.93 2.07
C ARG A 357 -4.14 -1.64 2.25
N LEU A 358 -3.10 -1.49 1.47
CA LEU A 358 -2.26 -0.30 1.32
C LEU A 358 -2.32 0.15 -0.14
N THR A 359 -1.83 1.35 -0.45
CA THR A 359 -1.50 1.67 -1.85
C THR A 359 -0.40 0.74 -2.36
N ASN A 360 -0.25 0.58 -3.68
CA ASN A 360 0.80 -0.27 -4.22
C ASN A 360 2.20 0.24 -3.84
N TRP A 361 2.41 1.57 -3.80
CA TRP A 361 3.71 2.17 -3.44
C TRP A 361 4.02 2.05 -1.95
N ASP A 362 3.03 2.21 -1.05
CA ASP A 362 3.22 2.02 0.39
C ASP A 362 3.51 0.54 0.72
N ALA A 363 2.81 -0.38 0.04
CA ALA A 363 3.06 -1.82 0.18
C ALA A 363 4.44 -2.23 -0.33
N ASP A 364 4.90 -1.64 -1.45
CA ASP A 364 6.23 -1.87 -2.01
C ASP A 364 7.32 -1.32 -1.09
N GLU A 365 7.16 -0.11 -0.56
CA GLU A 365 8.09 0.45 0.42
C GLU A 365 8.17 -0.46 1.65
N LEU A 366 7.03 -0.83 2.26
CA LEU A 366 6.98 -1.70 3.43
C LEU A 366 7.65 -3.06 3.18
N ALA A 367 7.40 -3.68 2.01
CA ALA A 367 7.98 -4.97 1.65
C ALA A 367 9.52 -4.96 1.65
N HIS A 368 10.12 -3.82 1.29
CA HIS A 368 11.56 -3.63 1.31
C HIS A 368 12.12 -3.34 2.71
N LEU A 369 11.28 -2.92 3.66
CA LEU A 369 11.69 -2.55 5.02
C LEU A 369 11.54 -3.69 6.03
N VAL A 370 10.66 -4.68 5.78
CA VAL A 370 10.39 -5.79 6.69
C VAL A 370 11.11 -7.07 6.29
N ALA A 371 11.14 -8.03 7.21
CA ALA A 371 11.62 -9.39 6.99
C ALA A 371 10.69 -10.42 7.65
N PRO A 372 10.73 -11.70 7.26
CA PRO A 372 10.05 -12.74 7.99
C PRO A 372 10.42 -12.71 9.48
N GLY A 373 9.41 -12.87 10.34
CA GLY A 373 9.54 -12.78 11.80
C GLY A 373 9.20 -11.41 12.39
N VAL A 374 9.07 -10.35 11.59
CA VAL A 374 8.64 -9.03 12.08
C VAL A 374 7.21 -9.13 12.66
N PRO A 375 6.99 -8.76 13.94
CA PRO A 375 5.66 -8.80 14.55
C PRO A 375 4.74 -7.72 13.99
N VAL A 376 3.47 -8.09 13.82
CA VAL A 376 2.36 -7.23 13.39
C VAL A 376 1.28 -7.28 14.47
N ASP A 377 1.14 -6.21 15.23
CA ASP A 377 0.17 -6.05 16.31
C ASP A 377 -1.11 -5.38 15.78
N PHE A 378 -2.21 -6.13 15.76
CA PHE A 378 -3.53 -5.63 15.36
C PHE A 378 -4.23 -5.03 16.57
N ARG A 379 -4.26 -3.70 16.64
CA ARG A 379 -4.89 -2.96 17.73
C ARG A 379 -6.34 -2.62 17.43
N GLU A 380 -7.20 -2.96 18.36
CA GLU A 380 -8.61 -2.56 18.30
C GLU A 380 -8.74 -1.04 18.56
N PRO A 381 -9.83 -0.41 18.07
CA PRO A 381 -10.15 0.96 18.44
C PRO A 381 -10.21 1.11 19.97
N GLU A 382 -9.56 2.13 20.51
CA GLU A 382 -9.76 2.47 21.90
C GLU A 382 -11.24 2.85 22.09
N LEU A 383 -11.96 2.08 22.89
CA LEU A 383 -13.32 2.46 23.28
C LEU A 383 -13.19 3.76 24.08
N PRO A 384 -14.05 4.77 23.80
CA PRO A 384 -14.09 5.96 24.64
C PRO A 384 -14.28 5.48 26.09
N ALA A 385 -13.43 5.98 26.99
CA ALA A 385 -13.56 5.67 28.41
C ALA A 385 -15.03 5.91 28.79
N GLN A 386 -15.73 4.84 29.20
CA GLN A 386 -17.06 5.00 29.80
C GLN A 386 -16.82 5.86 31.03
N THR A 387 -17.17 7.13 30.93
CA THR A 387 -17.38 7.95 32.15
C THR A 387 -18.41 7.19 32.93
N ALA A 388 -17.97 6.52 33.99
CA ALA A 388 -18.89 5.96 34.98
C ALA A 388 -19.69 7.15 35.49
N GLU A 389 -20.89 7.36 34.95
CA GLU A 389 -21.89 8.17 35.59
C GLU A 389 -22.19 7.45 36.93
N THR A 390 -21.52 7.91 37.96
CA THR A 390 -21.96 7.63 39.32
C THR A 390 -23.32 8.28 39.48
N GLU A 391 -24.39 7.49 39.26
CA GLU A 391 -25.71 7.91 39.69
C GLU A 391 -25.60 8.28 41.18
N PRO A 392 -26.01 9.49 41.57
CA PRO A 392 -26.07 9.82 42.98
C PRO A 392 -27.08 8.89 43.66
N LEU A 393 -26.63 8.14 44.67
CA LEU A 393 -27.47 7.37 45.55
C LEU A 393 -28.52 8.32 46.15
N VAL A 394 -29.73 8.32 45.59
CA VAL A 394 -30.89 8.99 46.17
C VAL A 394 -31.31 8.17 47.40
N THR A 395 -30.83 8.57 48.56
CA THR A 395 -31.35 8.10 49.84
C THR A 395 -32.76 8.70 50.04
N GLY A 396 -33.75 7.99 49.50
CA GLY A 396 -35.16 8.32 49.73
C GLY A 396 -35.57 8.01 51.16
N THR A 397 -35.60 9.02 52.03
CA THR A 397 -36.36 8.98 53.27
C THR A 397 -37.82 9.14 52.94
N THR A 398 -38.57 8.04 53.07
CA THR A 398 -40.04 8.03 53.00
C THR A 398 -40.62 8.69 54.26
N PRO A 399 -41.40 9.76 54.17
CA PRO A 399 -42.13 10.27 55.35
C PRO A 399 -43.36 9.40 55.65
N ALA A 400 -43.49 9.01 56.89
CA ALA A 400 -44.62 8.26 57.40
C ALA A 400 -45.95 9.02 57.20
N ARG A 401 -46.91 8.38 56.56
CA ARG A 401 -48.27 8.88 56.32
C ARG A 401 -49.08 8.58 57.57
N THR A 402 -49.37 9.61 58.34
CA THR A 402 -50.37 9.58 59.45
C THR A 402 -51.79 9.60 58.86
N VAL A 403 -52.59 8.62 59.22
CA VAL A 403 -54.03 8.56 58.91
C VAL A 403 -54.78 9.14 60.12
N PRO A 404 -55.68 10.12 59.95
CA PRO A 404 -56.64 10.50 61.01
C PRO A 404 -57.88 9.62 60.92
N TYR A 405 -58.48 9.46 62.08
CA TYR A 405 -59.76 8.74 62.34
C TYR A 405 -60.92 9.23 61.50
#